data_b72dc7990794cda4ba5837479248e1f5
#
_entry.id   b72dc7990794cda4ba5837479248e1f5
#
_cell.length_a   1.000
_cell.length_b   1.000
_cell.length_c   1.000
_cell.angle_alpha   90.00
_cell.angle_beta   90.00
_cell.angle_gamma   90.00
#
_symmetry.space_group_name_H-M   'P 1'
#
loop_
_entity.id
_entity.type
_entity.pdbx_description
1 polymer ?
#
loop_
_entity_poly.entity_id
_entity_poly.type
_entity_poly.pdbx_seq_one_letter_code
_entity_poly.pdbx_strand_id
1 'polypeptide(L)'
;MKRVLLVAVLVGLLLPLVARADLEEGDFAPDVDAIDWLNTDGKSLSISELRGMVVVLFFWESWQPQQKLLLRWSNIHENQLRQAGVFVIGVTSAGRKTVEDLIRQEHIFFPIAVGSRAAEAYKIEPKDMPRVVVIDPSGVVVHSGVPDGNAIGQKVFKLVFEEAPPFRTHPRHAEKALKALQAAREALMRQDYQEAFVKAREAEELALADDRLKVRCQEMIDLVDAIGRDRLHQGLALIERREYEEGVKVISEVIKEFQVAGCGKAARRRLRLLKDQYPQVRQVADKLGREDEAQTKLVSAAEKLWRRKFGEAYGALQKIEVEYSGTKAAETAKVIRDRIDANQTLRQIVLDNDARKVCEDRLARARNFIQAGRWEDARKTLRSIIDEFPQTSYVEEAYRLLSEIP
;
A
#
# COMPACT_ATOMS: atom_id res chain seq x y z
N MET A 1 40.75 64.92 -63.17
CA MET A 1 41.44 64.82 -61.91
C MET A 1 40.40 64.56 -60.81
N LYS A 2 40.19 63.33 -60.48
CA LYS A 2 39.15 62.88 -59.51
C LYS A 2 39.84 62.47 -58.21
N ARG A 3 39.53 63.16 -57.08
CA ARG A 3 39.97 62.80 -55.77
C ARG A 3 39.05 61.68 -55.29
N VAL A 4 39.61 60.52 -55.04
CA VAL A 4 38.92 59.39 -54.30
C VAL A 4 39.14 59.57 -52.83
N LEU A 5 38.07 59.81 -52.09
CA LEU A 5 38.03 59.86 -50.66
C LEU A 5 37.87 58.41 -50.13
N LEU A 6 38.88 57.91 -49.42
CA LEU A 6 38.84 56.58 -48.74
C LEU A 6 38.22 56.80 -47.38
N VAL A 7 36.96 56.33 -47.21
CA VAL A 7 36.30 56.30 -45.88
C VAL A 7 36.58 54.91 -45.29
N ALA A 8 37.48 54.89 -44.29
CA ALA A 8 37.70 53.70 -43.51
C ALA A 8 36.58 53.58 -42.48
N VAL A 9 35.67 52.59 -42.71
CA VAL A 9 34.65 52.25 -41.74
C VAL A 9 35.32 51.36 -40.69
N LEU A 10 35.56 51.92 -39.50
CA LEU A 10 35.99 51.22 -38.31
C LEU A 10 34.72 50.54 -37.73
N VAL A 11 34.44 49.27 -38.11
CA VAL A 11 33.45 48.45 -37.39
C VAL A 11 34.09 47.96 -36.11
N GLY A 12 33.88 48.69 -35.05
CA GLY A 12 34.22 48.27 -33.70
C GLY A 12 33.31 47.09 -33.37
N LEU A 13 33.88 45.89 -33.23
CA LEU A 13 33.23 44.75 -32.59
C LEU A 13 33.00 45.13 -31.12
N LEU A 14 31.83 45.68 -30.80
CA LEU A 14 31.27 45.66 -29.48
C LEU A 14 30.80 44.24 -29.20
N LEU A 15 31.73 43.39 -28.80
CA LEU A 15 31.36 42.22 -28.00
C LEU A 15 30.72 42.75 -26.74
N PRO A 16 29.44 42.40 -26.45
CA PRO A 16 28.93 42.73 -25.13
C PRO A 16 29.81 41.99 -24.12
N LEU A 17 30.57 42.76 -23.35
CA LEU A 17 31.12 42.28 -22.11
C LEU A 17 29.87 41.88 -21.28
N VAL A 18 29.49 40.61 -21.33
CA VAL A 18 28.50 40.05 -20.42
C VAL A 18 29.20 40.15 -19.06
N ALA A 19 29.01 41.30 -18.42
CA ALA A 19 29.30 41.40 -16.97
C ALA A 19 28.55 40.23 -16.32
N ARG A 20 29.30 39.24 -15.87
CA ARG A 20 28.76 38.13 -15.13
C ARG A 20 28.25 38.73 -13.82
N ALA A 21 26.98 39.14 -13.83
CA ALA A 21 26.32 39.58 -12.61
C ALA A 21 26.42 38.47 -11.57
N ASP A 22 26.66 38.85 -10.33
CA ASP A 22 26.59 37.88 -9.22
C ASP A 22 25.20 37.25 -9.22
N LEU A 23 25.12 35.95 -8.94
CA LEU A 23 23.83 35.28 -8.82
C LEU A 23 23.12 35.79 -7.57
N GLU A 24 22.01 36.48 -7.75
CA GLU A 24 21.18 37.05 -6.72
C GLU A 24 19.83 36.33 -6.58
N GLU A 25 19.18 36.57 -5.46
CA GLU A 25 17.74 36.17 -5.33
C GLU A 25 16.95 36.91 -6.40
N GLY A 26 16.15 36.18 -7.17
CA GLY A 26 15.43 36.67 -8.35
C GLY A 26 15.99 36.20 -9.70
N ASP A 27 17.20 35.68 -9.74
CA ASP A 27 17.81 35.15 -10.97
C ASP A 27 17.36 33.73 -11.28
N PHE A 28 17.38 33.34 -12.55
CA PHE A 28 17.18 31.95 -12.94
C PHE A 28 18.36 31.09 -12.48
N ALA A 29 18.03 29.98 -11.82
CA ALA A 29 19.01 29.03 -11.33
C ALA A 29 19.78 28.38 -12.50
N PRO A 30 21.12 28.39 -12.50
CA PRO A 30 21.92 27.62 -13.45
C PRO A 30 21.69 26.12 -13.26
N ASP A 31 21.94 25.35 -14.34
CA ASP A 31 21.97 23.89 -14.22
C ASP A 31 23.16 23.41 -13.37
N VAL A 32 22.98 22.27 -12.71
CA VAL A 32 24.02 21.63 -11.92
C VAL A 32 24.78 20.67 -12.83
N ASP A 33 26.04 21.01 -13.13
CA ASP A 33 26.95 20.08 -13.78
C ASP A 33 27.46 19.03 -12.78
N ALA A 34 27.71 17.82 -13.23
CA ALA A 34 28.31 16.78 -12.41
C ALA A 34 29.09 15.80 -13.29
N ILE A 35 30.24 15.33 -12.81
CA ILE A 35 30.96 14.24 -13.44
C ILE A 35 30.14 12.95 -13.34
N ASP A 36 29.45 12.79 -12.20
CA ASP A 36 28.62 11.63 -11.93
C ASP A 36 27.43 11.98 -11.02
N TRP A 37 26.38 11.15 -11.07
CA TRP A 37 25.19 11.30 -10.26
C TRP A 37 24.95 10.04 -9.42
N LEU A 38 24.80 10.19 -8.12
CA LEU A 38 24.46 9.11 -7.20
C LEU A 38 23.00 9.23 -6.72
N ASN A 39 22.38 8.11 -6.40
CA ASN A 39 20.96 8.00 -6.00
C ASN A 39 19.95 8.47 -7.07
N THR A 40 20.31 8.38 -8.37
CA THR A 40 19.48 8.80 -9.51
C THR A 40 19.14 7.67 -10.48
N ASP A 41 19.45 6.42 -10.13
CA ASP A 41 19.31 5.26 -11.04
C ASP A 41 20.06 5.46 -12.39
N GLY A 42 21.24 6.11 -12.33
CA GLY A 42 22.11 6.38 -13.47
C GLY A 42 21.66 7.52 -14.40
N LYS A 43 20.68 8.31 -13.98
CA LYS A 43 20.20 9.48 -14.75
C LYS A 43 20.86 10.76 -14.28
N SER A 44 21.27 11.61 -15.21
CA SER A 44 21.63 13.00 -14.93
C SER A 44 20.36 13.81 -14.63
N LEU A 45 20.48 14.84 -13.78
CA LEU A 45 19.41 15.75 -13.45
C LEU A 45 19.76 17.17 -13.92
N SER A 46 18.74 17.87 -14.43
CA SER A 46 18.83 19.29 -14.82
C SER A 46 17.82 20.10 -14.03
N ILE A 47 18.20 21.29 -13.58
CA ILE A 47 17.28 22.21 -12.90
C ILE A 47 16.09 22.56 -13.79
N SER A 48 16.33 22.68 -15.11
CA SER A 48 15.27 22.95 -16.08
C SER A 48 14.21 21.85 -16.14
N GLU A 49 14.60 20.58 -15.95
CA GLU A 49 13.68 19.44 -15.91
C GLU A 49 12.89 19.37 -14.58
N LEU A 50 13.39 20.01 -13.53
CA LEU A 50 12.76 20.04 -12.21
C LEU A 50 11.76 21.20 -12.03
N ARG A 51 11.56 22.04 -13.05
CA ARG A 51 10.54 23.10 -13.01
C ARG A 51 9.17 22.52 -12.67
N GLY A 52 8.45 23.26 -11.85
CA GLY A 52 7.19 22.84 -11.23
C GLY A 52 7.34 22.23 -9.85
N MET A 53 8.59 22.07 -9.37
CA MET A 53 8.91 21.66 -8.01
C MET A 53 9.74 22.73 -7.32
N VAL A 54 9.68 22.80 -6.00
CA VAL A 54 10.68 23.57 -5.23
C VAL A 54 11.95 22.73 -5.18
N VAL A 55 13.10 23.32 -5.55
CA VAL A 55 14.39 22.62 -5.51
C VAL A 55 15.25 23.20 -4.39
N VAL A 56 15.86 22.33 -3.60
CA VAL A 56 16.80 22.69 -2.53
C VAL A 56 18.16 22.09 -2.88
N LEU A 57 19.14 22.95 -3.18
CA LEU A 57 20.51 22.54 -3.43
C LEU A 57 21.34 22.70 -2.16
N PHE A 58 22.04 21.64 -1.78
CA PHE A 58 23.02 21.66 -0.70
C PHE A 58 24.44 21.61 -1.29
N PHE A 59 25.15 22.74 -1.23
CA PHE A 59 26.57 22.82 -1.56
C PHE A 59 27.41 22.49 -0.34
N TRP A 60 28.28 21.50 -0.46
CA TRP A 60 29.11 21.04 0.66
C TRP A 60 30.42 20.40 0.19
N GLU A 61 31.41 20.35 1.08
CA GLU A 61 32.69 19.71 0.86
C GLU A 61 32.96 18.61 1.91
N SER A 62 33.60 17.51 1.50
CA SER A 62 33.80 16.32 2.32
C SER A 62 34.67 16.56 3.59
N TRP A 63 35.43 17.62 3.62
CA TRP A 63 36.30 17.98 4.76
C TRP A 63 35.59 18.84 5.82
N GLN A 64 34.35 19.26 5.61
CA GLN A 64 33.63 20.15 6.54
C GLN A 64 32.81 19.34 7.56
N PRO A 65 32.98 19.52 8.87
CA PRO A 65 32.29 18.74 9.90
C PRO A 65 30.76 18.96 9.92
N GLN A 66 30.32 20.19 9.60
CA GLN A 66 28.89 20.58 9.67
C GLN A 66 28.02 19.92 8.59
N GLN A 67 28.63 19.43 7.51
CA GLN A 67 27.91 18.72 6.43
C GLN A 67 27.03 17.57 6.96
N LYS A 68 27.52 16.82 7.95
CA LYS A 68 26.80 15.65 8.48
C LYS A 68 25.45 16.01 9.10
N LEU A 69 25.37 17.14 9.79
CA LEU A 69 24.10 17.61 10.38
C LEU A 69 23.07 17.94 9.30
N LEU A 70 23.51 18.58 8.21
CA LEU A 70 22.63 18.95 7.10
C LEU A 70 22.16 17.76 6.29
N LEU A 71 23.07 16.83 6.00
CA LEU A 71 22.75 15.61 5.30
C LEU A 71 21.75 14.75 6.10
N ARG A 72 21.93 14.68 7.42
CA ARG A 72 20.98 14.02 8.32
C ARG A 72 19.63 14.73 8.35
N TRP A 73 19.62 16.06 8.45
CA TRP A 73 18.37 16.82 8.45
C TRP A 73 17.59 16.60 7.15
N SER A 74 18.24 16.71 6.00
CA SER A 74 17.61 16.48 4.70
C SER A 74 17.07 15.06 4.58
N ASN A 75 17.81 14.09 5.11
CA ASN A 75 17.42 12.67 5.06
C ASN A 75 16.21 12.37 5.96
N ILE A 76 16.16 12.96 7.16
CA ILE A 76 15.03 12.81 8.09
C ILE A 76 13.75 13.38 7.48
N HIS A 77 13.83 14.51 6.77
CA HIS A 77 12.68 15.20 6.20
C HIS A 77 12.39 14.82 4.73
N GLU A 78 13.24 14.00 4.10
CA GLU A 78 13.19 13.71 2.67
C GLU A 78 11.80 13.21 2.21
N ASN A 79 11.17 12.33 2.96
CA ASN A 79 9.83 11.84 2.64
C ASN A 79 8.76 12.94 2.68
N GLN A 80 8.79 13.80 3.69
CA GLN A 80 7.84 14.90 3.84
C GLN A 80 8.07 15.99 2.78
N LEU A 81 9.33 16.35 2.54
CA LEU A 81 9.71 17.31 1.50
C LEU A 81 9.27 16.82 0.12
N ARG A 82 9.52 15.55 -0.20
CA ARG A 82 9.13 14.94 -1.47
C ARG A 82 7.61 14.90 -1.65
N GLN A 83 6.85 14.59 -0.60
CA GLN A 83 5.39 14.64 -0.62
C GLN A 83 4.89 16.06 -0.88
N ALA A 84 5.57 17.06 -0.35
CA ALA A 84 5.24 18.45 -0.57
C ALA A 84 5.70 19.01 -1.93
N GLY A 85 6.26 18.20 -2.83
CA GLY A 85 6.76 18.64 -4.13
C GLY A 85 8.12 19.35 -4.07
N VAL A 86 8.90 19.07 -3.03
CA VAL A 86 10.27 19.58 -2.86
C VAL A 86 11.29 18.52 -3.30
N PHE A 87 12.27 18.94 -4.11
CA PHE A 87 13.32 18.09 -4.63
C PHE A 87 14.67 18.53 -4.02
N VAL A 88 15.31 17.64 -3.28
CA VAL A 88 16.59 17.92 -2.62
C VAL A 88 17.74 17.35 -3.46
N ILE A 89 18.80 18.12 -3.67
CA ILE A 89 20.04 17.71 -4.37
C ILE A 89 21.25 18.12 -3.54
N GLY A 90 22.11 17.16 -3.26
CA GLY A 90 23.45 17.45 -2.74
C GLY A 90 24.40 17.80 -3.89
N VAL A 91 25.25 18.81 -3.72
CA VAL A 91 26.22 19.27 -4.71
C VAL A 91 27.59 19.32 -4.07
N THR A 92 28.59 18.62 -4.64
CA THR A 92 29.95 18.58 -4.08
C THR A 92 30.99 18.40 -5.19
N SER A 93 32.18 19.00 -4.96
CA SER A 93 33.35 18.77 -5.80
C SER A 93 34.06 17.42 -5.48
N ALA A 94 33.68 16.77 -4.39
CA ALA A 94 34.30 15.51 -3.94
C ALA A 94 34.12 14.39 -4.95
N GLY A 95 35.11 13.49 -5.02
CA GLY A 95 35.07 12.35 -5.92
C GLY A 95 34.10 11.25 -5.50
N ARG A 96 33.66 10.45 -6.46
CA ARG A 96 32.65 9.40 -6.31
C ARG A 96 32.86 8.50 -5.08
N LYS A 97 34.07 7.95 -4.90
CA LYS A 97 34.37 7.02 -3.79
C LYS A 97 34.11 7.64 -2.42
N THR A 98 34.54 8.88 -2.21
CA THR A 98 34.34 9.62 -0.96
C THR A 98 32.84 9.82 -0.68
N VAL A 99 32.05 10.13 -1.71
CA VAL A 99 30.62 10.35 -1.57
C VAL A 99 29.87 9.03 -1.33
N GLU A 100 30.25 7.95 -2.00
CA GLU A 100 29.66 6.60 -1.77
C GLU A 100 29.91 6.12 -0.34
N ASP A 101 31.11 6.38 0.22
CA ASP A 101 31.41 6.04 1.61
C ASP A 101 30.53 6.86 2.57
N LEU A 102 30.31 8.14 2.29
CA LEU A 102 29.45 9.01 3.09
C LEU A 102 27.97 8.59 2.98
N ILE A 103 27.50 8.25 1.77
CA ILE A 103 26.13 7.75 1.56
C ILE A 103 25.88 6.50 2.43
N ARG A 104 26.84 5.57 2.49
CA ARG A 104 26.73 4.37 3.32
C ARG A 104 26.73 4.67 4.81
N GLN A 105 27.59 5.60 5.25
CA GLN A 105 27.71 5.97 6.67
C GLN A 105 26.50 6.74 7.20
N GLU A 106 25.99 7.69 6.42
CA GLU A 106 24.92 8.60 6.85
C GLU A 106 23.53 8.22 6.27
N HIS A 107 23.45 7.09 5.52
CA HIS A 107 22.20 6.58 4.89
C HIS A 107 21.47 7.63 4.05
N ILE A 108 22.20 8.29 3.13
CA ILE A 108 21.65 9.36 2.30
C ILE A 108 20.84 8.79 1.15
N PHE A 109 19.61 9.28 0.94
CA PHE A 109 18.68 8.79 -0.09
C PHE A 109 18.40 9.77 -1.22
N PHE A 110 18.69 11.06 -1.02
CA PHE A 110 18.47 12.07 -2.08
C PHE A 110 19.62 12.06 -3.10
N PRO A 111 19.37 12.57 -4.32
CA PRO A 111 20.36 12.69 -5.37
C PRO A 111 21.58 13.52 -4.98
N ILE A 112 22.77 13.11 -5.42
CA ILE A 112 24.00 13.85 -5.23
C ILE A 112 24.74 14.01 -6.56
N ALA A 113 25.03 15.28 -6.92
CA ALA A 113 25.95 15.67 -7.99
C ALA A 113 27.39 15.59 -7.49
N VAL A 114 28.17 14.70 -8.07
CA VAL A 114 29.55 14.37 -7.67
C VAL A 114 30.55 14.95 -8.65
N GLY A 115 31.66 15.50 -8.13
CA GLY A 115 32.68 16.17 -8.93
C GLY A 115 32.14 17.41 -9.65
N SER A 116 31.12 18.05 -9.05
CA SER A 116 30.43 19.20 -9.60
C SER A 116 31.27 20.48 -9.47
N ARG A 117 31.20 21.33 -10.49
CA ARG A 117 31.70 22.71 -10.46
C ARG A 117 30.57 23.74 -10.39
N ALA A 118 29.35 23.29 -10.15
CA ALA A 118 28.18 24.18 -10.06
C ALA A 118 28.35 25.31 -9.03
N ALA A 119 29.14 25.11 -7.97
CA ALA A 119 29.48 26.18 -7.02
C ALA A 119 29.99 27.44 -7.70
N GLU A 120 30.79 27.33 -8.78
CA GLU A 120 31.29 28.49 -9.55
C GLU A 120 30.14 29.22 -10.25
N ALA A 121 29.19 28.50 -10.82
CA ALA A 121 28.00 29.07 -11.49
C ALA A 121 27.06 29.74 -10.50
N TYR A 122 26.98 29.21 -9.26
CA TYR A 122 26.20 29.76 -8.15
C TYR A 122 26.98 30.81 -7.31
N LYS A 123 28.21 31.18 -7.73
CA LYS A 123 29.07 32.16 -7.04
C LYS A 123 29.32 31.81 -5.56
N ILE A 124 29.43 30.53 -5.25
CA ILE A 124 29.71 30.02 -3.91
C ILE A 124 31.19 29.69 -3.82
N GLU A 125 31.91 30.41 -2.97
CA GLU A 125 33.31 30.13 -2.68
C GLU A 125 33.48 29.02 -1.64
N PRO A 126 34.58 28.26 -1.63
CA PRO A 126 34.80 27.18 -0.66
C PRO A 126 34.69 27.64 0.80
N LYS A 127 35.04 28.91 1.11
CA LYS A 127 34.89 29.49 2.46
C LYS A 127 33.43 29.71 2.88
N ASP A 128 32.51 29.82 1.92
CA ASP A 128 31.06 30.05 2.15
C ASP A 128 30.27 28.76 2.28
N MET A 129 30.93 27.63 2.09
CA MET A 129 30.29 26.31 2.28
C MET A 129 30.29 25.91 3.75
N PRO A 130 29.31 25.13 4.22
CA PRO A 130 28.17 24.63 3.47
C PRO A 130 27.13 25.73 3.18
N ARG A 131 26.49 25.68 2.00
CA ARG A 131 25.49 26.66 1.57
C ARG A 131 24.25 26.00 1.02
N VAL A 132 23.12 26.62 1.26
CA VAL A 132 21.82 26.16 0.73
C VAL A 132 21.27 27.19 -0.25
N VAL A 133 20.82 26.69 -1.39
CA VAL A 133 20.09 27.50 -2.38
C VAL A 133 18.71 26.90 -2.53
N VAL A 134 17.67 27.75 -2.43
CA VAL A 134 16.28 27.36 -2.64
C VAL A 134 15.79 28.00 -3.93
N ILE A 135 15.23 27.17 -4.80
CA ILE A 135 14.73 27.53 -6.12
C ILE A 135 13.23 27.27 -6.15
N ASP A 136 12.47 28.23 -6.63
CA ASP A 136 11.02 28.11 -6.74
C ASP A 136 10.59 27.22 -7.94
N PRO A 137 9.29 26.88 -8.09
CA PRO A 137 8.79 26.08 -9.21
C PRO A 137 8.98 26.71 -10.59
N SER A 138 9.20 28.00 -10.71
CA SER A 138 9.51 28.67 -11.97
C SER A 138 10.99 28.55 -12.37
N GLY A 139 11.83 28.08 -11.45
CA GLY A 139 13.28 27.94 -11.63
C GLY A 139 14.08 29.16 -11.19
N VAL A 140 13.50 30.02 -10.38
CA VAL A 140 14.12 31.24 -9.84
C VAL A 140 14.71 30.97 -8.46
N VAL A 141 15.92 31.48 -8.20
CA VAL A 141 16.56 31.45 -6.88
C VAL A 141 15.83 32.40 -5.94
N VAL A 142 15.29 31.89 -4.86
CA VAL A 142 14.53 32.67 -3.87
C VAL A 142 15.21 32.73 -2.50
N HIS A 143 16.30 31.97 -2.33
CA HIS A 143 17.15 32.02 -1.16
C HIS A 143 18.53 31.46 -1.45
N SER A 144 19.56 32.12 -0.94
CA SER A 144 20.94 31.62 -0.95
C SER A 144 21.61 32.01 0.37
N GLY A 145 21.95 31.04 1.21
CA GLY A 145 22.49 31.34 2.56
C GLY A 145 23.15 30.18 3.25
N VAL A 146 23.66 30.45 4.45
CA VAL A 146 24.21 29.46 5.35
C VAL A 146 23.07 28.55 5.82
N PRO A 147 23.29 27.24 5.88
CA PRO A 147 22.25 26.31 6.31
C PRO A 147 21.87 26.50 7.78
N ASP A 148 20.76 27.16 8.00
CA ASP A 148 20.03 27.17 9.25
C ASP A 148 18.75 26.33 9.04
N GLY A 149 18.68 25.17 9.69
CA GLY A 149 17.58 24.24 9.49
C GLY A 149 16.19 24.82 9.73
N ASN A 150 16.07 25.77 10.67
CA ASN A 150 14.80 26.45 10.96
C ASN A 150 14.45 27.47 9.88
N ALA A 151 15.39 28.33 9.47
CA ALA A 151 15.18 29.35 8.45
C ALA A 151 14.89 28.71 7.08
N ILE A 152 15.61 27.66 6.70
CA ILE A 152 15.38 26.93 5.46
C ILE A 152 14.01 26.27 5.49
N GLY A 153 13.68 25.58 6.59
CA GLY A 153 12.38 24.92 6.76
C GLY A 153 11.22 25.90 6.63
N GLN A 154 11.31 27.08 7.25
CA GLN A 154 10.30 28.13 7.14
C GLN A 154 10.20 28.69 5.71
N LYS A 155 11.34 28.93 5.04
CA LYS A 155 11.34 29.43 3.66
C LYS A 155 10.73 28.41 2.70
N VAL A 156 11.12 27.14 2.80
CA VAL A 156 10.54 26.05 1.98
C VAL A 156 9.06 25.89 2.27
N PHE A 157 8.64 25.92 3.54
CA PHE A 157 7.24 25.85 3.92
C PHE A 157 6.43 26.99 3.30
N LYS A 158 6.92 28.22 3.44
CA LYS A 158 6.25 29.42 2.88
C LYS A 158 6.12 29.34 1.36
N LEU A 159 7.16 28.91 0.66
CA LEU A 159 7.10 28.67 -0.79
C LEU A 159 6.05 27.64 -1.16
N VAL A 160 6.09 26.47 -0.52
CA VAL A 160 5.23 25.33 -0.86
C VAL A 160 3.74 25.63 -0.62
N PHE A 161 3.41 26.33 0.45
CA PHE A 161 2.02 26.50 0.88
C PHE A 161 1.43 27.89 0.63
N GLU A 162 2.26 28.94 0.43
CA GLU A 162 1.76 30.30 0.39
C GLU A 162 2.19 31.07 -0.87
N GLU A 163 3.49 31.08 -1.22
CA GLU A 163 4.01 31.97 -2.25
C GLU A 163 4.05 31.37 -3.66
N ALA A 164 4.57 30.16 -3.78
CA ALA A 164 4.78 29.48 -5.07
C ALA A 164 4.59 27.97 -4.92
N PRO A 165 3.33 27.49 -4.78
CA PRO A 165 3.07 26.06 -4.62
C PRO A 165 3.61 25.24 -5.79
N PRO A 166 4.23 24.08 -5.52
CA PRO A 166 4.63 23.15 -6.56
C PRO A 166 3.43 22.69 -7.38
N PHE A 167 3.59 22.61 -8.71
CA PHE A 167 2.57 22.10 -9.62
C PHE A 167 2.99 20.80 -10.32
N ARG A 168 4.10 20.20 -9.89
CA ARG A 168 4.56 18.87 -10.31
C ARG A 168 4.86 17.99 -9.12
N THR A 169 4.44 16.76 -9.22
CA THR A 169 4.77 15.71 -8.25
C THR A 169 6.20 15.21 -8.48
N HIS A 170 6.89 14.89 -7.39
CA HIS A 170 8.23 14.31 -7.45
C HIS A 170 8.27 13.09 -8.41
N PRO A 171 9.27 12.94 -9.30
CA PRO A 171 9.29 11.90 -10.34
C PRO A 171 9.05 10.48 -9.83
N ARG A 172 9.62 10.12 -8.67
CA ARG A 172 9.39 8.80 -8.03
C ARG A 172 7.93 8.60 -7.60
N HIS A 173 7.24 9.65 -7.19
CA HIS A 173 5.82 9.59 -6.84
C HIS A 173 4.96 9.57 -8.09
N ALA A 174 5.30 10.35 -9.10
CA ALA A 174 4.61 10.34 -10.40
C ALA A 174 4.67 8.95 -11.04
N GLU A 175 5.82 8.28 -11.02
CA GLU A 175 5.96 6.91 -11.52
C GLU A 175 5.09 5.91 -10.74
N LYS A 176 5.10 5.99 -9.40
CA LYS A 176 4.24 5.15 -8.57
C LYS A 176 2.76 5.42 -8.83
N ALA A 177 2.37 6.68 -8.94
CA ALA A 177 1.00 7.08 -9.26
C ALA A 177 0.55 6.54 -10.62
N LEU A 178 1.41 6.63 -11.64
CA LEU A 178 1.13 6.07 -12.97
C LEU A 178 0.97 4.54 -12.93
N LYS A 179 1.83 3.83 -12.20
CA LYS A 179 1.70 2.38 -12.00
C LYS A 179 0.40 2.02 -11.27
N ALA A 180 0.04 2.74 -10.23
CA ALA A 180 -1.22 2.53 -9.51
C ALA A 180 -2.43 2.83 -10.41
N LEU A 181 -2.39 3.89 -11.22
CA LEU A 181 -3.45 4.21 -12.17
C LEU A 181 -3.58 3.14 -13.27
N GLN A 182 -2.47 2.56 -13.71
CA GLN A 182 -2.49 1.45 -14.65
C GLN A 182 -3.11 0.19 -14.00
N ALA A 183 -2.72 -0.14 -12.78
CA ALA A 183 -3.34 -1.23 -12.03
C ALA A 183 -4.85 -1.04 -11.83
N ALA A 184 -5.29 0.21 -11.59
CA ALA A 184 -6.72 0.55 -11.54
C ALA A 184 -7.45 0.24 -12.85
N ARG A 185 -6.84 0.56 -14.01
CA ARG A 185 -7.40 0.24 -15.33
C ARG A 185 -7.50 -1.26 -15.57
N GLU A 186 -6.46 -2.00 -15.23
CA GLU A 186 -6.43 -3.46 -15.36
C GLU A 186 -7.48 -4.13 -14.46
N ALA A 187 -7.65 -3.65 -13.22
CA ALA A 187 -8.71 -4.10 -12.33
C ALA A 187 -10.09 -3.79 -12.90
N LEU A 188 -10.30 -2.59 -13.46
CA LEU A 188 -11.56 -2.23 -14.11
C LEU A 188 -11.89 -3.15 -15.31
N MET A 189 -10.89 -3.49 -16.12
CA MET A 189 -11.08 -4.45 -17.24
C MET A 189 -11.47 -5.85 -16.77
N ARG A 190 -11.01 -6.27 -15.60
CA ARG A 190 -11.41 -7.53 -14.94
C ARG A 190 -12.73 -7.42 -14.17
N GLN A 191 -13.36 -6.24 -14.19
CA GLN A 191 -14.57 -5.92 -13.41
C GLN A 191 -14.36 -6.02 -11.89
N ASP A 192 -13.12 -5.90 -11.43
CA ASP A 192 -12.81 -5.74 -10.00
C ASP A 192 -12.90 -4.24 -9.63
N TYR A 193 -14.12 -3.80 -9.41
CA TYR A 193 -14.42 -2.38 -9.16
C TYR A 193 -13.85 -1.90 -7.83
N GLN A 194 -13.75 -2.78 -6.84
CA GLN A 194 -13.17 -2.43 -5.55
C GLN A 194 -11.67 -2.18 -5.69
N GLU A 195 -10.92 -3.07 -6.33
CA GLU A 195 -9.49 -2.89 -6.58
C GLU A 195 -9.26 -1.66 -7.46
N ALA A 196 -10.05 -1.48 -8.52
CA ALA A 196 -9.96 -0.32 -9.40
C ALA A 196 -10.11 1.00 -8.63
N PHE A 197 -11.09 1.10 -7.73
CA PHE A 197 -11.31 2.29 -6.91
C PHE A 197 -10.14 2.54 -5.94
N VAL A 198 -9.69 1.50 -5.24
CA VAL A 198 -8.58 1.60 -4.26
C VAL A 198 -7.30 2.04 -4.96
N LYS A 199 -6.97 1.43 -6.12
CA LYS A 199 -5.77 1.79 -6.89
C LYS A 199 -5.84 3.19 -7.50
N ALA A 200 -7.01 3.64 -7.92
CA ALA A 200 -7.19 5.01 -8.39
C ALA A 200 -7.02 6.04 -7.27
N ARG A 201 -7.50 5.74 -6.05
CA ARG A 201 -7.26 6.58 -4.86
C ARG A 201 -5.80 6.59 -4.43
N GLU A 202 -5.13 5.45 -4.44
CA GLU A 202 -3.67 5.37 -4.19
C GLU A 202 -2.90 6.26 -5.18
N ALA A 203 -3.28 6.22 -6.47
CA ALA A 203 -2.68 7.06 -7.48
C ALA A 203 -2.94 8.57 -7.23
N GLU A 204 -4.16 8.94 -6.83
CA GLU A 204 -4.53 10.32 -6.50
C GLU A 204 -3.72 10.87 -5.32
N GLU A 205 -3.54 10.07 -4.26
CA GLU A 205 -2.74 10.44 -3.09
C GLU A 205 -1.26 10.66 -3.45
N LEU A 206 -0.73 9.91 -4.40
CA LEU A 206 0.63 10.05 -4.89
C LEU A 206 0.81 11.21 -5.88
N ALA A 207 -0.27 11.67 -6.50
CA ALA A 207 -0.27 12.73 -7.54
C ALA A 207 -0.24 14.17 -6.98
N LEU A 208 -0.07 14.35 -5.68
CA LEU A 208 -0.32 15.54 -4.83
C LEU A 208 -0.11 16.93 -5.46
N ALA A 209 0.88 17.11 -6.32
CA ALA A 209 1.19 18.40 -6.95
C ALA A 209 1.00 18.39 -8.49
N ASP A 210 0.62 17.25 -9.09
CA ASP A 210 0.40 17.15 -10.53
C ASP A 210 -1.09 17.17 -10.85
N ASP A 211 -1.62 18.34 -11.16
CA ASP A 211 -3.05 18.53 -11.45
C ASP A 211 -3.55 17.69 -12.64
N ARG A 212 -2.71 17.47 -13.65
CA ARG A 212 -3.09 16.63 -14.82
C ARG A 212 -3.23 15.17 -14.41
N LEU A 213 -2.33 14.70 -13.56
CA LEU A 213 -2.39 13.33 -13.05
C LEU A 213 -3.56 13.15 -12.08
N LYS A 214 -3.81 14.14 -11.21
CA LYS A 214 -5.01 14.17 -10.33
C LYS A 214 -6.31 14.07 -11.12
N VAL A 215 -6.45 14.87 -12.18
CA VAL A 215 -7.64 14.82 -13.05
C VAL A 215 -7.84 13.41 -13.60
N ARG A 216 -6.80 12.77 -14.11
CA ARG A 216 -6.89 11.38 -14.62
C ARG A 216 -7.23 10.36 -13.53
N CYS A 217 -6.75 10.55 -12.31
CA CYS A 217 -7.11 9.70 -11.18
C CYS A 217 -8.58 9.90 -10.80
N GLN A 218 -9.02 11.15 -10.73
CA GLN A 218 -10.40 11.50 -10.42
C GLN A 218 -11.38 10.99 -11.48
N GLU A 219 -11.05 11.10 -12.78
CA GLU A 219 -11.84 10.50 -13.86
C GLU A 219 -12.03 8.99 -13.69
N MET A 220 -10.99 8.27 -13.25
CA MET A 220 -11.07 6.84 -12.98
C MET A 220 -11.97 6.54 -11.78
N ILE A 221 -11.83 7.32 -10.69
CA ILE A 221 -12.67 7.22 -9.49
C ILE A 221 -14.14 7.46 -9.84
N ASP A 222 -14.40 8.52 -10.60
CA ASP A 222 -15.74 8.92 -11.02
C ASP A 222 -16.37 7.89 -11.97
N LEU A 223 -15.59 7.29 -12.85
CA LEU A 223 -16.04 6.20 -13.74
C LEU A 223 -16.48 4.98 -12.94
N VAL A 224 -15.67 4.53 -11.99
CA VAL A 224 -16.02 3.39 -11.13
C VAL A 224 -17.29 3.69 -10.32
N ASP A 225 -17.39 4.89 -9.74
CA ASP A 225 -18.55 5.30 -8.96
C ASP A 225 -19.80 5.46 -9.84
N ALA A 226 -19.66 5.92 -11.10
CA ALA A 226 -20.75 6.01 -12.06
C ALA A 226 -21.31 4.63 -12.44
N ILE A 227 -20.45 3.65 -12.67
CA ILE A 227 -20.87 2.25 -12.96
C ILE A 227 -21.68 1.71 -11.78
N GLY A 228 -21.22 1.91 -10.54
CA GLY A 228 -21.93 1.46 -9.35
C GLY A 228 -23.25 2.20 -9.13
N ARG A 229 -23.32 3.50 -9.45
CA ARG A 229 -24.59 4.27 -9.39
C ARG A 229 -25.60 3.79 -10.41
N ASP A 230 -25.18 3.50 -11.64
CA ASP A 230 -26.06 2.98 -12.67
C ASP A 230 -26.67 1.65 -12.27
N ARG A 231 -25.85 0.71 -11.78
CA ARG A 231 -26.31 -0.58 -11.24
C ARG A 231 -27.26 -0.39 -10.04
N LEU A 232 -26.99 0.56 -9.15
CA LEU A 232 -27.89 0.90 -8.04
C LEU A 232 -29.26 1.36 -8.57
N HIS A 233 -29.27 2.24 -9.57
CA HIS A 233 -30.52 2.69 -10.20
C HIS A 233 -31.30 1.54 -10.84
N GLN A 234 -30.62 0.61 -11.51
CA GLN A 234 -31.25 -0.60 -12.05
C GLN A 234 -31.90 -1.42 -10.93
N GLY A 235 -31.20 -1.66 -9.83
CA GLY A 235 -31.75 -2.36 -8.67
C GLY A 235 -32.95 -1.66 -8.05
N LEU A 236 -32.95 -0.33 -7.95
CA LEU A 236 -34.08 0.45 -7.46
C LEU A 236 -35.28 0.40 -8.38
N ALA A 237 -35.07 0.46 -9.70
CA ALA A 237 -36.14 0.32 -10.69
C ALA A 237 -36.83 -1.06 -10.64
N LEU A 238 -36.08 -2.13 -10.37
CA LEU A 238 -36.64 -3.46 -10.14
C LEU A 238 -37.53 -3.48 -8.87
N ILE A 239 -37.09 -2.85 -7.78
CA ILE A 239 -37.92 -2.73 -6.56
C ILE A 239 -39.24 -1.98 -6.84
N GLU A 240 -39.21 -0.91 -7.60
CA GLU A 240 -40.41 -0.14 -7.99
C GLU A 240 -41.39 -0.97 -8.82
N ARG A 241 -40.86 -1.90 -9.65
CA ARG A 241 -41.66 -2.86 -10.41
C ARG A 241 -42.14 -4.05 -9.57
N ARG A 242 -41.85 -4.09 -8.28
CA ARG A 242 -42.14 -5.19 -7.33
C ARG A 242 -41.35 -6.47 -7.60
N GLU A 243 -40.28 -6.41 -8.39
CA GLU A 243 -39.32 -7.48 -8.63
C GLU A 243 -38.30 -7.49 -7.48
N TYR A 244 -38.78 -7.81 -6.26
CA TYR A 244 -37.99 -7.59 -5.03
C TYR A 244 -36.75 -8.46 -4.95
N GLU A 245 -36.81 -9.73 -5.42
CA GLU A 245 -35.69 -10.66 -5.33
C GLU A 245 -34.52 -10.20 -6.18
N GLU A 246 -34.76 -9.86 -7.45
CA GLU A 246 -33.78 -9.34 -8.38
C GLU A 246 -33.25 -7.96 -7.93
N GLY A 247 -34.14 -7.08 -7.54
CA GLY A 247 -33.75 -5.74 -7.11
C GLY A 247 -32.83 -5.74 -5.89
N VAL A 248 -33.17 -6.54 -4.87
CA VAL A 248 -32.30 -6.70 -3.68
C VAL A 248 -30.97 -7.36 -4.03
N LYS A 249 -30.98 -8.34 -4.93
CA LYS A 249 -29.75 -9.00 -5.39
C LYS A 249 -28.80 -8.00 -6.04
N VAL A 250 -29.31 -7.22 -7.02
CA VAL A 250 -28.48 -6.19 -7.70
C VAL A 250 -27.94 -5.15 -6.70
N ILE A 251 -28.77 -4.67 -5.77
CA ILE A 251 -28.32 -3.70 -4.74
C ILE A 251 -27.26 -4.34 -3.82
N SER A 252 -27.42 -5.60 -3.46
CA SER A 252 -26.45 -6.33 -2.61
C SER A 252 -25.12 -6.55 -3.34
N GLU A 253 -25.14 -6.84 -4.64
CA GLU A 253 -23.94 -6.90 -5.48
C GLU A 253 -23.21 -5.56 -5.52
N VAL A 254 -23.92 -4.43 -5.69
CA VAL A 254 -23.32 -3.09 -5.61
C VAL A 254 -22.67 -2.85 -4.25
N ILE A 255 -23.32 -3.24 -3.16
CA ILE A 255 -22.75 -3.13 -1.81
C ILE A 255 -21.46 -3.93 -1.68
N LYS A 256 -21.37 -5.09 -2.28
CA LYS A 256 -20.24 -6.02 -2.18
C LYS A 256 -19.09 -5.60 -3.08
N GLU A 257 -19.37 -5.25 -4.32
CA GLU A 257 -18.36 -4.92 -5.33
C GLU A 257 -17.81 -3.49 -5.19
N PHE A 258 -18.56 -2.57 -4.57
CA PHE A 258 -18.19 -1.15 -4.41
C PHE A 258 -18.10 -0.73 -2.93
N GLN A 259 -17.57 -1.58 -2.07
CA GLN A 259 -17.60 -1.39 -0.62
C GLN A 259 -17.08 -0.04 -0.13
N VAL A 260 -16.00 0.44 -0.73
CA VAL A 260 -15.31 1.68 -0.33
C VAL A 260 -15.73 2.90 -1.15
N ALA A 261 -16.33 2.69 -2.32
CA ALA A 261 -16.82 3.75 -3.20
C ALA A 261 -18.08 4.45 -2.65
N GLY A 262 -18.34 5.65 -3.15
CA GLY A 262 -19.50 6.44 -2.77
C GLY A 262 -20.83 5.74 -3.07
N CYS A 263 -20.94 5.11 -4.23
CA CYS A 263 -22.11 4.34 -4.67
C CYS A 263 -22.41 3.14 -3.75
N GLY A 264 -21.42 2.41 -3.27
CA GLY A 264 -21.62 1.30 -2.34
C GLY A 264 -22.13 1.75 -0.97
N LYS A 265 -21.62 2.90 -0.48
CA LYS A 265 -22.15 3.52 0.75
C LYS A 265 -23.60 3.99 0.56
N ALA A 266 -23.93 4.57 -0.60
CA ALA A 266 -25.28 4.97 -0.96
C ALA A 266 -26.23 3.76 -1.07
N ALA A 267 -25.79 2.68 -1.69
CA ALA A 267 -26.55 1.44 -1.82
C ALA A 267 -26.91 0.84 -0.45
N ARG A 268 -25.93 0.75 0.48
CA ARG A 268 -26.20 0.30 1.88
C ARG A 268 -27.26 1.16 2.57
N ARG A 269 -27.15 2.48 2.45
CA ARG A 269 -28.12 3.40 3.04
C ARG A 269 -29.50 3.19 2.43
N ARG A 270 -29.56 3.08 1.11
CA ARG A 270 -30.83 2.91 0.39
C ARG A 270 -31.50 1.56 0.71
N LEU A 271 -30.74 0.47 0.74
CA LEU A 271 -31.26 -0.86 1.10
C LEU A 271 -31.85 -0.86 2.52
N ARG A 272 -31.22 -0.16 3.48
CA ARG A 272 -31.75 -0.03 4.85
C ARG A 272 -33.13 0.63 4.84
N LEU A 273 -33.29 1.74 4.14
CA LEU A 273 -34.57 2.43 4.04
C LEU A 273 -35.64 1.58 3.35
N LEU A 274 -35.26 0.83 2.31
CA LEU A 274 -36.17 -0.08 1.61
C LEU A 274 -36.62 -1.24 2.48
N LYS A 275 -35.75 -1.78 3.34
CA LYS A 275 -36.11 -2.82 4.33
C LYS A 275 -37.15 -2.33 5.34
N ASP A 276 -37.14 -1.04 5.69
CA ASP A 276 -38.13 -0.46 6.58
C ASP A 276 -39.46 -0.16 5.87
N GLN A 277 -39.39 0.18 4.58
CA GLN A 277 -40.55 0.54 3.78
C GLN A 277 -41.30 -0.71 3.22
N TYR A 278 -40.59 -1.77 2.84
CA TYR A 278 -41.13 -2.94 2.17
C TYR A 278 -40.78 -4.23 2.93
N PRO A 279 -41.76 -4.90 3.57
CA PRO A 279 -41.50 -6.17 4.27
C PRO A 279 -40.93 -7.28 3.37
N GLN A 280 -41.29 -7.30 2.10
CA GLN A 280 -40.77 -8.24 1.11
C GLN A 280 -39.27 -8.03 0.85
N VAL A 281 -38.82 -6.76 0.77
CA VAL A 281 -37.40 -6.43 0.63
C VAL A 281 -36.61 -6.89 1.85
N ARG A 282 -37.16 -6.70 3.05
CA ARG A 282 -36.54 -7.19 4.30
C ARG A 282 -36.38 -8.71 4.27
N GLN A 283 -37.43 -9.43 3.92
CA GLN A 283 -37.43 -10.89 3.87
C GLN A 283 -36.38 -11.43 2.90
N VAL A 284 -36.32 -10.86 1.68
CA VAL A 284 -35.33 -11.25 0.67
C VAL A 284 -33.91 -10.88 1.10
N ALA A 285 -33.70 -9.67 1.62
CA ALA A 285 -32.37 -9.22 2.05
C ALA A 285 -31.84 -10.07 3.22
N ASP A 286 -32.69 -10.46 4.16
CA ASP A 286 -32.31 -11.31 5.29
C ASP A 286 -32.00 -12.73 4.82
N LYS A 287 -32.76 -13.27 3.85
CA LYS A 287 -32.46 -14.56 3.20
C LYS A 287 -31.11 -14.53 2.49
N LEU A 288 -30.85 -13.51 1.67
CA LEU A 288 -29.58 -13.36 0.95
C LEU A 288 -28.40 -13.15 1.93
N GLY A 289 -28.60 -12.35 2.98
CA GLY A 289 -27.57 -12.13 4.00
C GLY A 289 -27.19 -13.42 4.73
N ARG A 290 -28.19 -14.27 5.06
CA ARG A 290 -27.94 -15.60 5.65
C ARG A 290 -27.18 -16.52 4.70
N GLU A 291 -27.52 -16.50 3.41
CA GLU A 291 -26.80 -17.29 2.38
C GLU A 291 -25.35 -16.83 2.25
N ASP A 292 -25.07 -15.52 2.14
CA ASP A 292 -23.73 -14.96 2.05
C ASP A 292 -22.86 -15.30 3.28
N GLU A 293 -23.46 -15.23 4.48
CA GLU A 293 -22.76 -15.58 5.71
C GLU A 293 -22.45 -17.09 5.76
N ALA A 294 -23.41 -17.92 5.41
CA ALA A 294 -23.24 -19.36 5.31
C ALA A 294 -22.16 -19.74 4.29
N GLN A 295 -22.16 -19.09 3.12
CA GLN A 295 -21.16 -19.30 2.08
C GLN A 295 -19.75 -18.92 2.55
N THR A 296 -19.61 -17.81 3.28
CA THR A 296 -18.33 -17.39 3.86
C THR A 296 -17.78 -18.42 4.84
N LYS A 297 -18.66 -18.96 5.71
CA LYS A 297 -18.29 -20.03 6.64
C LYS A 297 -17.94 -21.33 5.91
N LEU A 298 -18.65 -21.65 4.81
CA LEU A 298 -18.36 -22.82 3.99
C LEU A 298 -16.98 -22.73 3.34
N VAL A 299 -16.61 -21.57 2.80
CA VAL A 299 -15.26 -21.34 2.26
C VAL A 299 -14.21 -21.54 3.34
N SER A 300 -14.42 -21.00 4.55
CA SER A 300 -13.50 -21.23 5.68
C SER A 300 -13.40 -22.71 6.08
N ALA A 301 -14.50 -23.46 6.03
CA ALA A 301 -14.48 -24.91 6.27
C ALA A 301 -13.71 -25.65 5.16
N ALA A 302 -13.87 -25.25 3.90
CA ALA A 302 -13.12 -25.81 2.77
C ALA A 302 -11.60 -25.53 2.88
N GLU A 303 -11.19 -24.35 3.34
CA GLU A 303 -9.79 -24.06 3.62
C GLU A 303 -9.20 -24.99 4.69
N LYS A 304 -9.98 -25.33 5.73
CA LYS A 304 -9.55 -26.28 6.76
C LYS A 304 -9.37 -27.67 6.16
N LEU A 305 -10.28 -28.13 5.25
CA LEU A 305 -10.12 -29.39 4.51
C LEU A 305 -8.84 -29.38 3.66
N TRP A 306 -8.59 -28.30 2.94
CA TRP A 306 -7.36 -28.14 2.16
C TRP A 306 -6.10 -28.25 3.02
N ARG A 307 -6.13 -27.67 4.22
CA ARG A 307 -5.04 -27.76 5.21
C ARG A 307 -5.01 -29.09 5.96
N ARG A 308 -5.79 -30.07 5.56
CA ARG A 308 -5.94 -31.42 6.19
C ARG A 308 -6.38 -31.39 7.67
N LYS A 309 -7.06 -30.34 8.10
CA LYS A 309 -7.64 -30.21 9.44
C LYS A 309 -9.06 -30.77 9.47
N PHE A 310 -9.18 -32.09 9.22
CA PHE A 310 -10.48 -32.73 8.95
C PHE A 310 -11.46 -32.63 10.13
N GLY A 311 -11.03 -32.77 11.38
CA GLY A 311 -11.91 -32.63 12.54
C GLY A 311 -12.46 -31.21 12.70
N GLU A 312 -11.59 -30.16 12.60
CA GLU A 312 -12.03 -28.78 12.65
C GLU A 312 -12.98 -28.43 11.49
N ALA A 313 -12.72 -28.97 10.30
CA ALA A 313 -13.57 -28.78 9.13
C ALA A 313 -14.93 -29.43 9.32
N TYR A 314 -14.96 -30.68 9.82
CA TYR A 314 -16.19 -31.43 10.07
C TYR A 314 -17.10 -30.71 11.06
N GLY A 315 -16.56 -30.26 12.20
CA GLY A 315 -17.31 -29.48 13.17
C GLY A 315 -17.81 -28.13 12.61
N ALA A 316 -17.04 -27.47 11.73
CA ALA A 316 -17.49 -26.28 11.04
C ALA A 316 -18.64 -26.56 10.07
N LEU A 317 -18.55 -27.64 9.27
CA LEU A 317 -19.61 -28.06 8.33
C LEU A 317 -20.91 -28.40 9.08
N GLN A 318 -20.81 -29.11 10.22
CA GLN A 318 -21.96 -29.43 11.07
C GLN A 318 -22.66 -28.18 11.60
N LYS A 319 -21.89 -27.18 12.04
CA LYS A 319 -22.44 -25.88 12.47
C LYS A 319 -23.17 -25.16 11.33
N ILE A 320 -22.60 -25.15 10.13
CA ILE A 320 -23.23 -24.53 8.96
C ILE A 320 -24.58 -25.21 8.65
N GLU A 321 -24.63 -26.52 8.68
CA GLU A 321 -25.86 -27.28 8.41
C GLU A 321 -26.98 -26.94 9.41
N VAL A 322 -26.65 -26.79 10.70
CA VAL A 322 -27.61 -26.49 11.75
C VAL A 322 -28.03 -25.01 11.77
N GLU A 323 -27.05 -24.12 11.83
CA GLU A 323 -27.29 -22.68 11.99
C GLU A 323 -27.91 -22.04 10.74
N TYR A 324 -27.55 -22.54 9.53
CA TYR A 324 -27.97 -21.98 8.24
C TYR A 324 -28.87 -22.92 7.45
N SER A 325 -29.63 -23.77 8.15
CA SER A 325 -30.60 -24.68 7.51
C SER A 325 -31.49 -23.96 6.50
N GLY A 326 -31.67 -24.57 5.33
CA GLY A 326 -32.42 -23.99 4.21
C GLY A 326 -31.62 -23.09 3.26
N THR A 327 -30.31 -22.92 3.48
CA THR A 327 -29.40 -22.27 2.54
C THR A 327 -28.69 -23.29 1.64
N LYS A 328 -28.31 -22.88 0.43
CA LYS A 328 -27.50 -23.72 -0.48
C LYS A 328 -26.15 -24.12 0.12
N ALA A 329 -25.57 -23.21 0.89
CA ALA A 329 -24.31 -23.45 1.59
C ALA A 329 -24.46 -24.58 2.63
N ALA A 330 -25.58 -24.63 3.38
CA ALA A 330 -25.87 -25.71 4.32
C ALA A 330 -26.08 -27.04 3.62
N GLU A 331 -26.79 -27.08 2.48
CA GLU A 331 -26.92 -28.27 1.65
C GLU A 331 -25.57 -28.80 1.17
N THR A 332 -24.69 -27.86 0.69
CA THR A 332 -23.33 -28.21 0.28
C THR A 332 -22.48 -28.71 1.44
N ALA A 333 -22.58 -28.09 2.61
CA ALA A 333 -21.90 -28.52 3.83
C ALA A 333 -22.28 -29.93 4.22
N LYS A 334 -23.60 -30.28 4.14
CA LYS A 334 -24.10 -31.61 4.35
C LYS A 334 -23.50 -32.64 3.39
N VAL A 335 -23.51 -32.34 2.08
CA VAL A 335 -22.94 -33.23 1.05
C VAL A 335 -21.45 -33.49 1.32
N ILE A 336 -20.69 -32.47 1.69
CA ILE A 336 -19.26 -32.63 2.01
C ILE A 336 -19.08 -33.49 3.28
N ARG A 337 -19.87 -33.27 4.30
CA ARG A 337 -19.85 -34.05 5.55
C ARG A 337 -20.21 -35.53 5.29
N ASP A 338 -21.27 -35.79 4.51
CA ASP A 338 -21.69 -37.15 4.16
C ASP A 338 -20.60 -37.91 3.38
N ARG A 339 -19.83 -37.21 2.55
CA ARG A 339 -18.64 -37.77 1.88
C ARG A 339 -17.49 -38.10 2.85
N ILE A 340 -17.28 -37.28 3.88
CA ILE A 340 -16.30 -37.56 4.93
C ILE A 340 -16.75 -38.80 5.70
N ASP A 341 -18.02 -38.89 6.05
CA ASP A 341 -18.61 -40.01 6.80
C ASP A 341 -18.55 -41.35 6.00
N ALA A 342 -18.72 -41.28 4.68
CA ALA A 342 -18.62 -42.44 3.81
C ALA A 342 -17.17 -42.94 3.62
N ASN A 343 -16.16 -42.12 3.91
CA ASN A 343 -14.76 -42.49 3.80
C ASN A 343 -14.22 -42.94 5.16
N GLN A 344 -13.98 -44.24 5.33
CA GLN A 344 -13.57 -44.85 6.59
C GLN A 344 -12.30 -44.17 7.20
N THR A 345 -11.30 -43.85 6.38
CA THR A 345 -10.07 -43.19 6.86
C THR A 345 -10.33 -41.79 7.36
N LEU A 346 -11.10 -40.97 6.61
CA LEU A 346 -11.45 -39.64 7.03
C LEU A 346 -12.34 -39.62 8.26
N ARG A 347 -13.30 -40.54 8.32
CA ARG A 347 -14.17 -40.72 9.47
C ARG A 347 -13.37 -41.05 10.73
N GLN A 348 -12.38 -41.93 10.63
CA GLN A 348 -11.47 -42.27 11.74
C GLN A 348 -10.70 -41.04 12.23
N ILE A 349 -10.14 -40.24 11.31
CA ILE A 349 -9.42 -39.01 11.67
C ILE A 349 -10.33 -38.02 12.41
N VAL A 350 -11.59 -37.90 12.01
CA VAL A 350 -12.56 -37.02 12.68
C VAL A 350 -12.83 -37.50 14.10
N LEU A 351 -13.12 -38.80 14.27
CA LEU A 351 -13.38 -39.40 15.59
C LEU A 351 -12.18 -39.25 16.52
N ASP A 352 -10.99 -39.51 16.03
CA ASP A 352 -9.75 -39.35 16.81
C ASP A 352 -9.51 -37.90 17.20
N ASN A 353 -9.80 -36.95 16.33
CA ASN A 353 -9.64 -35.53 16.63
C ASN A 353 -10.62 -35.05 17.70
N ASP A 354 -11.86 -35.51 17.66
CA ASP A 354 -12.89 -35.15 18.64
C ASP A 354 -12.58 -35.74 20.05
N ALA A 355 -12.07 -36.96 20.10
CA ALA A 355 -11.68 -37.65 21.33
C ALA A 355 -10.30 -37.24 21.86
N ARG A 356 -9.46 -36.61 21.02
CA ARG A 356 -8.01 -36.38 21.27
C ARG A 356 -7.72 -35.91 22.68
N LYS A 357 -8.23 -34.77 23.08
CA LYS A 357 -7.89 -34.13 24.33
C LYS A 357 -8.22 -35.03 25.56
N VAL A 358 -9.41 -35.64 25.50
CA VAL A 358 -9.89 -36.48 26.61
C VAL A 358 -9.09 -37.79 26.67
N CYS A 359 -8.85 -38.43 25.54
CA CYS A 359 -8.11 -39.70 25.46
C CYS A 359 -6.63 -39.52 25.83
N GLU A 360 -5.96 -38.48 25.30
CA GLU A 360 -4.56 -38.17 25.64
C GLU A 360 -4.40 -37.87 27.13
N ASP A 361 -5.29 -37.09 27.76
CA ASP A 361 -5.25 -36.82 29.19
C ASP A 361 -5.48 -38.10 30.00
N ARG A 362 -6.42 -38.98 29.59
CA ARG A 362 -6.67 -40.24 30.27
C ARG A 362 -5.52 -41.24 30.13
N LEU A 363 -4.91 -41.33 28.91
CA LEU A 363 -3.74 -42.18 28.69
C LEU A 363 -2.54 -41.70 29.55
N ALA A 364 -2.32 -40.39 29.63
CA ALA A 364 -1.27 -39.83 30.45
C ALA A 364 -1.49 -40.16 31.94
N ARG A 365 -2.73 -40.01 32.45
CA ARG A 365 -3.07 -40.39 33.83
C ARG A 365 -2.89 -41.88 34.09
N ALA A 366 -3.33 -42.74 33.15
CA ALA A 366 -3.16 -44.17 33.28
C ALA A 366 -1.69 -44.57 33.31
N ARG A 367 -0.81 -44.00 32.49
CA ARG A 367 0.65 -44.21 32.56
C ARG A 367 1.22 -43.80 33.91
N ASN A 368 0.82 -42.65 34.47
CA ASN A 368 1.23 -42.23 35.79
C ASN A 368 0.78 -43.19 36.91
N PHE A 369 -0.44 -43.74 36.82
CA PHE A 369 -0.94 -44.74 37.74
C PHE A 369 -0.14 -46.06 37.65
N ILE A 370 0.19 -46.49 36.42
CA ILE A 370 1.05 -47.67 36.19
C ILE A 370 2.43 -47.48 36.86
N GLN A 371 3.06 -46.34 36.65
CA GLN A 371 4.36 -46.02 37.25
C GLN A 371 4.30 -45.95 38.77
N ALA A 372 3.16 -45.56 39.35
CA ALA A 372 2.93 -45.50 40.77
C ALA A 372 2.46 -46.82 41.42
N GLY A 373 2.36 -47.92 40.65
CA GLY A 373 1.87 -49.22 41.09
C GLY A 373 0.34 -49.25 41.43
N ARG A 374 -0.40 -48.23 40.99
CA ARG A 374 -1.85 -48.09 41.23
C ARG A 374 -2.65 -48.78 40.11
N TRP A 375 -2.57 -50.09 40.07
CA TRP A 375 -3.08 -50.91 38.97
C TRP A 375 -4.60 -50.78 38.75
N GLU A 376 -5.40 -50.73 39.81
CA GLU A 376 -6.85 -50.65 39.70
C GLU A 376 -7.30 -49.27 39.14
N ASP A 377 -6.63 -48.18 39.54
CA ASP A 377 -6.92 -46.86 38.99
C ASP A 377 -6.55 -46.78 37.56
N ALA A 378 -5.44 -47.37 37.14
CA ALA A 378 -5.02 -47.47 35.78
C ALA A 378 -6.01 -48.24 34.91
N ARG A 379 -6.45 -49.44 35.38
CA ARG A 379 -7.47 -50.26 34.70
C ARG A 379 -8.78 -49.50 34.49
N LYS A 380 -9.28 -48.82 35.57
CA LYS A 380 -10.49 -48.02 35.49
C LYS A 380 -10.38 -46.91 34.45
N THR A 381 -9.25 -46.18 34.45
CA THR A 381 -9.03 -45.07 33.50
C THR A 381 -8.93 -45.55 32.07
N LEU A 382 -8.24 -46.68 31.82
CA LEU A 382 -8.09 -47.24 30.46
C LEU A 382 -9.43 -47.81 29.94
N ARG A 383 -10.21 -48.48 30.79
CA ARG A 383 -11.54 -48.96 30.43
C ARG A 383 -12.47 -47.83 30.06
N SER A 384 -12.40 -46.67 30.73
CA SER A 384 -13.22 -45.52 30.38
C SER A 384 -12.94 -44.98 28.98
N ILE A 385 -11.72 -45.17 28.43
CA ILE A 385 -11.41 -44.83 27.02
C ILE A 385 -12.13 -45.82 26.07
N ILE A 386 -12.05 -47.10 26.39
CA ILE A 386 -12.63 -48.18 25.58
C ILE A 386 -14.17 -48.05 25.53
N ASP A 387 -14.78 -47.77 26.68
CA ASP A 387 -16.24 -47.72 26.83
C ASP A 387 -16.82 -46.43 26.21
N GLU A 388 -16.18 -45.29 26.41
CA GLU A 388 -16.69 -43.99 25.95
C GLU A 388 -16.28 -43.65 24.50
N PHE A 389 -15.13 -44.19 24.02
CA PHE A 389 -14.59 -43.85 22.70
C PHE A 389 -14.26 -45.12 21.88
N PRO A 390 -15.17 -46.09 21.72
CA PRO A 390 -14.86 -47.43 21.17
C PRO A 390 -14.42 -47.42 19.72
N GLN A 391 -14.71 -46.36 18.98
CA GLN A 391 -14.39 -46.23 17.53
C GLN A 391 -13.12 -45.43 17.25
N THR A 392 -12.37 -45.04 18.29
CA THR A 392 -11.14 -44.25 18.09
C THR A 392 -9.89 -45.11 18.09
N SER A 393 -8.82 -44.62 17.47
CA SER A 393 -7.51 -45.28 17.48
C SER A 393 -6.89 -45.38 18.90
N TYR A 394 -7.37 -44.57 19.83
CA TYR A 394 -6.93 -44.57 21.25
C TYR A 394 -7.27 -45.85 21.96
N VAL A 395 -8.23 -46.62 21.49
CA VAL A 395 -8.63 -47.92 22.06
C VAL A 395 -7.51 -48.95 21.97
N GLU A 396 -6.78 -48.97 20.83
CA GLU A 396 -5.64 -49.88 20.65
C GLU A 396 -4.56 -49.62 21.72
N GLU A 397 -4.21 -48.35 21.94
CA GLU A 397 -3.23 -47.94 22.93
C GLU A 397 -3.74 -48.26 24.37
N ALA A 398 -5.04 -48.09 24.62
CA ALA A 398 -5.63 -48.45 25.93
C ALA A 398 -5.55 -49.94 26.16
N TYR A 399 -5.85 -50.80 25.19
CA TYR A 399 -5.66 -52.26 25.29
C TYR A 399 -4.21 -52.67 25.48
N ARG A 400 -3.28 -52.03 24.76
CA ARG A 400 -1.84 -52.28 24.91
C ARG A 400 -1.39 -52.01 26.35
N LEU A 401 -1.75 -50.85 26.92
CA LEU A 401 -1.44 -50.49 28.30
C LEU A 401 -2.13 -51.42 29.35
N LEU A 402 -3.36 -51.89 29.05
CA LEU A 402 -4.04 -52.87 29.91
C LEU A 402 -3.29 -54.22 29.97
N SER A 403 -2.67 -54.67 28.86
CA SER A 403 -1.88 -55.88 28.81
C SER A 403 -0.54 -55.79 29.56
N GLU A 404 -0.06 -54.60 29.84
CA GLU A 404 1.16 -54.34 30.64
C GLU A 404 0.92 -54.34 32.15
N ILE A 405 -0.36 -54.37 32.57
CA ILE A 405 -0.76 -54.35 33.98
C ILE A 405 -0.86 -55.77 34.51
N PRO A 406 -0.17 -56.10 35.62
CA PRO A 406 -0.20 -57.43 36.26
C PRO A 406 -1.59 -57.94 36.59
#